data_35f5235d5b120c4a69f80a17b963558e
#
_entry.id   35f5235d5b120c4a69f80a17b963558e
#
_cell.length_a   1.000
_cell.length_b   1.000
_cell.length_c   1.000
_cell.angle_alpha   90.00
_cell.angle_beta   90.00
_cell.angle_gamma   90.00
#
_symmetry.space_group_name_H-M   'P 1'
#
loop_
_entity.id
_entity.type
_entity.pdbx_description
1 polymer ?
#
loop_
_entity_poly.entity_id
_entity_poly.type
_entity_poly.pdbx_seq_one_letter_code
_entity_poly.pdbx_strand_id
1 'polypeptide(L)'
;MKYNVRTMKRHLLSGVMALGALQFGWAAEETSSEDYGGIVRRVAAADAERAARQAKLARRASLADYRDRVDRLGGTNVWTRALQAAVDANEIVVIPASDEPYLIDGVVRIPSGRRIEAKGATVALLPGVRTLMLRNANCPDGTLKPVAGRRDDNIAVVGGCWEDWTRQRAGYGATGRFDMSERRHGNWFGVSTIFYFGNCDHVTVEGVTFAHTSGFAVQSGDGDAHGYADIAFDDCYADGLHLNGNLTRVHAKNVRGKVGDDLVALNAYDWLNSSVNFGPQRDVLCEDLELVLKDGKGYPAIRIQPAKYRYADGSVVDCAVSDVIFRRVKGIVTFKMYLQTPGYTLGKSPEWAEVGSGGNLWFEDIEIDLTHPIDNFGQYATSDPLRGHFGAFEFGANLTSVNFRNIDIRFHLDKWPLAHLAVVGPKSLRLGNYEVFDPYVSCRVGRVTVEGLTVRGQRPRELVRATVFDDVNKDGRSSGRGVIDKLDVRGK
;
A
#
# COMPACT_ATOMS: atom_id res chain seq x y z
N MET A 1 30.50 -26.69 41.08
CA MET A 1 29.71 -26.13 42.22
C MET A 1 28.24 -26.47 42.00
N LYS A 2 27.72 -27.35 42.87
CA LYS A 2 26.33 -27.81 42.88
C LYS A 2 25.50 -26.79 43.63
N TYR A 3 24.35 -26.38 43.09
CA TYR A 3 23.32 -25.74 43.91
C TYR A 3 21.98 -26.44 43.78
N ASN A 4 21.41 -26.67 44.94
CA ASN A 4 20.31 -27.52 45.33
C ASN A 4 18.93 -26.97 44.92
N VAL A 5 18.08 -27.91 44.53
CA VAL A 5 16.61 -27.81 44.45
C VAL A 5 16.03 -27.71 45.86
N ARG A 6 15.17 -26.76 46.12
CA ARG A 6 14.26 -26.78 47.27
C ARG A 6 12.83 -26.57 46.80
N THR A 7 12.10 -27.64 46.98
CA THR A 7 10.66 -27.85 46.98
C THR A 7 9.92 -26.86 47.87
N MET A 8 8.82 -26.28 47.41
CA MET A 8 7.79 -25.74 48.29
C MET A 8 6.39 -26.17 47.81
N LYS A 9 5.66 -26.75 48.77
CA LYS A 9 4.36 -27.42 48.61
C LYS A 9 3.19 -26.43 48.55
N ARG A 10 2.24 -26.79 47.73
CA ARG A 10 0.76 -26.67 47.73
C ARG A 10 0.09 -25.82 48.81
N HIS A 11 -0.77 -24.88 48.35
CA HIS A 11 -2.10 -24.68 48.90
C HIS A 11 -3.12 -24.58 47.77
N LEU A 12 -4.06 -25.53 47.77
CA LEU A 12 -5.30 -25.50 47.02
C LEU A 12 -6.22 -24.43 47.64
N LEU A 13 -6.72 -23.54 46.81
CA LEU A 13 -7.97 -22.82 47.07
C LEU A 13 -8.83 -22.92 45.83
N SER A 14 -9.91 -23.66 45.99
CA SER A 14 -10.99 -23.84 45.02
C SER A 14 -11.74 -22.51 44.85
N GLY A 15 -11.59 -21.89 43.68
CA GLY A 15 -12.45 -20.80 43.25
C GLY A 15 -13.07 -21.18 41.94
N VAL A 16 -14.33 -21.56 41.94
CA VAL A 16 -15.17 -21.73 40.74
C VAL A 16 -15.37 -20.34 40.15
N MET A 17 -14.64 -20.01 39.09
CA MET A 17 -14.98 -18.88 38.25
C MET A 17 -15.78 -19.40 37.05
N ALA A 18 -17.04 -19.00 37.01
CA ALA A 18 -17.89 -19.16 35.84
C ALA A 18 -17.25 -18.44 34.65
N LEU A 19 -16.86 -19.23 33.65
CA LEU A 19 -16.55 -18.68 32.32
C LEU A 19 -17.85 -18.14 31.71
N GLY A 20 -18.10 -16.84 31.88
CA GLY A 20 -19.02 -16.11 31.04
C GLY A 20 -18.42 -15.99 29.63
N ALA A 21 -18.91 -16.80 28.71
CA ALA A 21 -18.66 -16.58 27.27
C ALA A 21 -19.29 -15.25 26.91
N LEU A 22 -18.49 -14.19 26.82
CA LEU A 22 -18.86 -12.96 26.16
C LEU A 22 -18.93 -13.29 24.65
N GLN A 23 -20.12 -13.69 24.22
CA GLN A 23 -20.50 -13.63 22.83
C GLN A 23 -20.52 -12.13 22.44
N PHE A 24 -19.44 -11.65 21.81
CA PHE A 24 -19.52 -10.44 21.02
C PHE A 24 -20.43 -10.76 19.82
N GLY A 25 -21.69 -10.48 19.98
CA GLY A 25 -22.66 -10.44 18.90
C GLY A 25 -22.29 -9.26 17.98
N TRP A 26 -21.53 -9.52 16.96
CA TRP A 26 -21.49 -8.65 15.79
C TRP A 26 -22.82 -8.86 15.06
N ALA A 27 -23.76 -7.98 15.27
CA ALA A 27 -24.86 -7.83 14.37
C ALA A 27 -24.28 -7.39 13.01
N ALA A 28 -24.32 -8.29 12.05
CA ALA A 28 -24.08 -7.92 10.65
C ALA A 28 -25.24 -7.02 10.24
N GLU A 29 -25.06 -5.71 10.33
CA GLU A 29 -25.95 -4.77 9.68
C GLU A 29 -25.96 -5.10 8.19
N GLU A 30 -27.13 -5.12 7.57
CA GLU A 30 -27.26 -5.25 6.13
C GLU A 30 -26.47 -4.10 5.50
N THR A 31 -25.38 -4.44 4.80
CA THR A 31 -24.57 -3.46 4.07
C THR A 31 -25.46 -2.84 3.00
N SER A 32 -25.97 -1.66 3.27
CA SER A 32 -26.89 -0.95 2.40
C SER A 32 -26.12 -0.36 1.21
N SER A 33 -26.83 -0.13 0.12
CA SER A 33 -26.31 0.65 -1.02
C SER A 33 -25.90 2.07 -0.61
N GLU A 34 -26.29 2.53 0.57
CA GLU A 34 -25.92 3.80 1.16
C GLU A 34 -24.43 3.90 1.49
N ASP A 35 -23.80 2.81 1.92
CA ASP A 35 -22.37 2.82 2.27
C ASP A 35 -21.49 3.07 1.05
N TYR A 36 -21.76 2.40 -0.09
CA TYR A 36 -21.05 2.65 -1.34
C TYR A 36 -21.20 4.10 -1.83
N GLY A 37 -22.44 4.57 -1.91
CA GLY A 37 -22.75 5.96 -2.29
C GLY A 37 -22.18 6.98 -1.31
N GLY A 38 -22.12 6.64 -0.04
CA GLY A 38 -21.51 7.43 1.02
C GLY A 38 -20.01 7.65 0.79
N ILE A 39 -19.26 6.61 0.48
CA ILE A 39 -17.82 6.69 0.18
C ILE A 39 -17.59 7.60 -1.02
N VAL A 40 -18.31 7.36 -2.12
CA VAL A 40 -18.18 8.19 -3.34
C VAL A 40 -18.43 9.67 -3.04
N ARG A 41 -19.44 9.98 -2.24
CA ARG A 41 -19.75 11.38 -1.85
C ARG A 41 -18.66 11.98 -0.96
N ARG A 42 -18.13 11.25 0.03
CA ARG A 42 -17.07 11.75 0.91
C ARG A 42 -15.76 12.01 0.16
N VAL A 43 -15.41 11.12 -0.76
CA VAL A 43 -14.24 11.29 -1.62
C VAL A 43 -14.43 12.46 -2.59
N ALA A 44 -15.60 12.59 -3.24
CA ALA A 44 -15.90 13.74 -4.10
C ALA A 44 -15.89 15.09 -3.33
N ALA A 45 -16.33 15.10 -2.08
CA ALA A 45 -16.22 16.28 -1.23
C ALA A 45 -14.76 16.64 -0.96
N ALA A 46 -13.89 15.64 -0.71
CA ALA A 46 -12.45 15.88 -0.53
C ALA A 46 -11.80 16.43 -1.82
N ASP A 47 -12.22 15.96 -3.00
CA ASP A 47 -11.76 16.53 -4.28
C ASP A 47 -12.13 18.02 -4.38
N ALA A 48 -13.36 18.37 -4.06
CA ALA A 48 -13.83 19.75 -4.07
C ALA A 48 -13.09 20.62 -3.04
N GLU A 49 -12.81 20.08 -1.85
CA GLU A 49 -12.01 20.75 -0.81
C GLU A 49 -10.60 21.05 -1.31
N ARG A 50 -9.91 20.08 -1.92
CA ARG A 50 -8.58 20.28 -2.51
C ARG A 50 -8.61 21.34 -3.61
N ALA A 51 -9.54 21.25 -4.53
CA ALA A 51 -9.67 22.23 -5.63
C ALA A 51 -9.91 23.65 -5.10
N ALA A 52 -10.81 23.81 -4.11
CA ALA A 52 -11.09 25.10 -3.50
C ALA A 52 -9.89 25.69 -2.75
N ARG A 53 -9.06 24.85 -2.11
CA ARG A 53 -7.83 25.30 -1.46
C ARG A 53 -6.76 25.73 -2.47
N GLN A 54 -6.57 24.95 -3.53
CA GLN A 54 -5.63 25.25 -4.61
C GLN A 54 -6.01 26.55 -5.35
N ALA A 55 -7.30 26.81 -5.55
CA ALA A 55 -7.79 28.03 -6.19
C ALA A 55 -7.49 29.33 -5.41
N LYS A 56 -7.14 29.23 -4.13
CA LYS A 56 -6.78 30.39 -3.30
C LYS A 56 -5.31 30.80 -3.41
N LEU A 57 -4.47 29.97 -4.04
CA LEU A 57 -3.06 30.29 -4.23
C LEU A 57 -2.90 31.36 -5.28
N ALA A 58 -2.11 32.39 -5.01
CA ALA A 58 -2.01 33.58 -5.83
C ALA A 58 -0.56 33.92 -6.25
N ARG A 59 0.40 33.86 -5.33
CA ARG A 59 1.78 34.25 -5.60
C ARG A 59 2.48 33.23 -6.49
N ARG A 60 2.74 33.61 -7.73
CA ARG A 60 3.30 32.73 -8.77
C ARG A 60 4.67 33.23 -9.21
N ALA A 61 5.63 32.32 -9.37
CA ALA A 61 6.93 32.61 -9.95
C ALA A 61 7.36 31.46 -10.88
N SER A 62 8.26 31.79 -11.80
CA SER A 62 8.96 30.80 -12.62
C SER A 62 10.22 30.34 -11.90
N LEU A 63 10.56 29.05 -12.01
CA LEU A 63 11.88 28.56 -11.56
C LEU A 63 13.02 29.28 -12.28
N ALA A 64 12.79 29.76 -13.52
CA ALA A 64 13.77 30.54 -14.27
C ALA A 64 14.17 31.88 -13.59
N ASP A 65 13.30 32.43 -12.72
CA ASP A 65 13.58 33.63 -11.95
C ASP A 65 14.62 33.42 -10.84
N TYR A 66 14.97 32.15 -10.56
CA TYR A 66 15.91 31.74 -9.53
C TYR A 66 17.23 31.18 -10.11
N ARG A 67 17.58 31.54 -11.35
CA ARG A 67 18.80 31.07 -12.01
C ARG A 67 20.09 31.43 -11.27
N ASP A 68 20.10 32.52 -10.55
CA ASP A 68 21.21 32.96 -9.72
C ASP A 68 21.52 32.00 -8.55
N ARG A 69 20.57 31.10 -8.25
CA ARG A 69 20.68 30.10 -7.19
C ARG A 69 20.98 28.69 -7.71
N VAL A 70 21.19 28.54 -9.00
CA VAL A 70 21.60 27.26 -9.60
C VAL A 70 23.06 26.99 -9.28
N ASP A 71 23.31 25.83 -8.69
CA ASP A 71 24.68 25.37 -8.44
C ASP A 71 25.29 24.76 -9.72
N ARG A 72 26.62 24.79 -9.80
CA ARG A 72 27.36 24.13 -10.87
C ARG A 72 28.25 23.04 -10.32
N LEU A 73 27.95 21.79 -10.69
CA LEU A 73 28.72 20.63 -10.28
C LEU A 73 29.36 19.98 -11.53
N GLY A 74 30.69 20.10 -11.68
CA GLY A 74 31.38 19.52 -12.83
C GLY A 74 30.88 20.02 -14.21
N GLY A 75 30.44 21.29 -14.26
CA GLY A 75 29.84 21.85 -15.49
C GLY A 75 28.33 21.67 -15.64
N THR A 76 27.71 20.81 -14.82
CA THR A 76 26.28 20.50 -14.82
C THR A 76 25.52 21.49 -13.92
N ASN A 77 24.38 21.99 -14.42
CA ASN A 77 23.50 22.83 -13.61
C ASN A 77 22.68 21.97 -12.65
N VAL A 78 22.69 22.31 -11.35
CA VAL A 78 21.96 21.63 -10.28
C VAL A 78 20.94 22.59 -9.68
N TRP A 79 19.68 22.24 -9.79
CA TRP A 79 18.55 23.12 -9.50
C TRP A 79 17.97 22.98 -8.09
N THR A 80 18.49 22.11 -7.25
CA THR A 80 17.93 21.84 -5.91
C THR A 80 17.74 23.11 -5.11
N ARG A 81 18.80 23.93 -4.99
CA ARG A 81 18.76 25.18 -4.20
C ARG A 81 17.85 26.24 -4.83
N ALA A 82 17.83 26.33 -6.16
CA ALA A 82 16.95 27.24 -6.87
C ALA A 82 15.48 26.85 -6.68
N LEU A 83 15.15 25.56 -6.82
CA LEU A 83 13.80 25.06 -6.64
C LEU A 83 13.32 25.21 -5.17
N GLN A 84 14.20 24.91 -4.20
CA GLN A 84 13.87 25.13 -2.78
C GLN A 84 13.57 26.62 -2.51
N ALA A 85 14.41 27.53 -3.00
CA ALA A 85 14.20 28.96 -2.79
C ALA A 85 12.90 29.48 -3.47
N ALA A 86 12.58 28.95 -4.66
CA ALA A 86 11.33 29.28 -5.33
C ALA A 86 10.10 28.81 -4.55
N VAL A 87 10.13 27.57 -4.04
CA VAL A 87 9.04 26.96 -3.25
C VAL A 87 8.86 27.67 -1.89
N ASP A 88 9.97 28.09 -1.25
CA ASP A 88 9.90 28.81 0.02
C ASP A 88 9.23 30.18 -0.14
N ALA A 89 9.53 30.88 -1.23
CA ALA A 89 9.08 32.25 -1.46
C ALA A 89 7.68 32.38 -2.07
N ASN A 90 7.21 31.37 -2.83
CA ASN A 90 5.98 31.49 -3.62
C ASN A 90 4.99 30.37 -3.34
N GLU A 91 3.70 30.65 -3.61
CA GLU A 91 2.62 29.68 -3.47
C GLU A 91 2.53 28.75 -4.68
N ILE A 92 2.81 29.29 -5.87
CA ILE A 92 2.84 28.52 -7.13
C ILE A 92 4.22 28.70 -7.76
N VAL A 93 4.90 27.60 -8.00
CA VAL A 93 6.18 27.55 -8.70
C VAL A 93 6.01 26.83 -10.01
N VAL A 94 6.30 27.52 -11.11
CA VAL A 94 6.29 26.93 -12.44
C VAL A 94 7.70 26.50 -12.80
N ILE A 95 7.87 25.22 -13.10
CA ILE A 95 9.07 24.69 -13.76
C ILE A 95 8.79 24.75 -15.26
N PRO A 96 9.45 25.63 -16.02
CA PRO A 96 9.17 25.78 -17.45
C PRO A 96 9.46 24.50 -18.23
N ALA A 97 8.75 24.28 -19.30
CA ALA A 97 9.09 23.25 -20.27
C ALA A 97 10.51 23.45 -20.80
N SER A 98 11.26 22.37 -20.94
CA SER A 98 12.66 22.40 -21.41
C SER A 98 13.01 21.06 -22.04
N ASP A 99 13.83 21.10 -23.09
CA ASP A 99 14.39 19.89 -23.68
C ASP A 99 15.46 19.25 -22.78
N GLU A 100 16.10 20.07 -21.93
CA GLU A 100 17.07 19.61 -20.95
C GLU A 100 16.41 19.39 -19.59
N PRO A 101 16.71 18.30 -18.87
CA PRO A 101 16.16 18.05 -17.55
C PRO A 101 16.67 19.02 -16.50
N TYR A 102 15.81 19.35 -15.56
CA TYR A 102 16.18 20.06 -14.32
C TYR A 102 16.78 19.06 -13.34
N LEU A 103 18.10 19.02 -13.26
CA LEU A 103 18.81 18.08 -12.40
C LEU A 103 18.82 18.55 -10.95
N ILE A 104 18.49 17.65 -10.02
CA ILE A 104 18.53 17.90 -8.59
C ILE A 104 19.42 16.85 -7.88
N ASP A 105 20.04 17.24 -6.79
CA ASP A 105 20.95 16.41 -5.99
C ASP A 105 20.50 16.26 -4.53
N GLY A 106 19.30 16.71 -4.22
CA GLY A 106 18.79 16.71 -2.86
C GLY A 106 17.28 16.86 -2.79
N VAL A 107 16.76 16.75 -1.59
CA VAL A 107 15.33 16.82 -1.30
C VAL A 107 14.84 18.26 -1.31
N VAL A 108 13.78 18.53 -2.06
CA VAL A 108 13.02 19.78 -1.94
C VAL A 108 11.89 19.59 -0.94
N ARG A 109 11.85 20.45 0.08
CA ARG A 109 10.83 20.46 1.13
C ARG A 109 9.73 21.44 0.78
N ILE A 110 8.50 20.97 0.74
CA ILE A 110 7.35 21.76 0.33
C ILE A 110 6.54 22.17 1.56
N PRO A 111 6.50 23.47 1.91
CA PRO A 111 5.64 23.98 2.96
C PRO A 111 4.15 23.89 2.61
N SER A 112 3.28 24.04 3.60
CA SER A 112 1.83 24.14 3.40
C SER A 112 1.45 25.25 2.42
N GLY A 113 0.37 25.06 1.67
CA GLY A 113 -0.13 26.03 0.71
C GLY A 113 0.80 26.25 -0.49
N ARG A 114 1.32 25.17 -1.06
CA ARG A 114 2.24 25.22 -2.21
C ARG A 114 1.78 24.33 -3.36
N ARG A 115 2.04 24.82 -4.57
CA ARG A 115 1.82 24.11 -5.82
C ARG A 115 3.06 24.19 -6.71
N ILE A 116 3.55 23.05 -7.16
CA ILE A 116 4.60 22.94 -8.19
C ILE A 116 3.91 22.53 -9.49
N GLU A 117 4.12 23.30 -10.54
CA GLU A 117 3.63 23.02 -11.90
C GLU A 117 4.82 22.75 -12.81
N ALA A 118 4.92 21.52 -13.34
CA ALA A 118 6.06 21.10 -14.14
C ALA A 118 5.66 20.59 -15.53
N LYS A 119 4.52 21.01 -16.07
CA LYS A 119 4.01 20.54 -17.37
C LYS A 119 5.03 20.75 -18.49
N GLY A 120 5.42 19.66 -19.14
CA GLY A 120 6.41 19.67 -20.22
C GLY A 120 7.87 19.77 -19.74
N ALA A 121 8.11 19.70 -18.44
CA ALA A 121 9.45 19.65 -17.86
C ALA A 121 9.79 18.22 -17.41
N THR A 122 11.07 17.88 -17.48
CA THR A 122 11.64 16.71 -16.80
C THR A 122 12.47 17.20 -15.62
N VAL A 123 12.21 16.61 -14.43
CA VAL A 123 13.03 16.81 -13.23
C VAL A 123 13.66 15.49 -12.87
N ALA A 124 14.98 15.45 -12.75
CA ALA A 124 15.69 14.19 -12.55
C ALA A 124 16.70 14.28 -11.40
N LEU A 125 16.85 13.19 -10.64
CA LEU A 125 17.96 13.03 -9.71
C LEU A 125 19.26 12.84 -10.48
N LEU A 126 20.31 13.52 -10.03
CA LEU A 126 21.65 13.29 -10.54
C LEU A 126 22.08 11.83 -10.38
N PRO A 127 22.80 11.26 -11.33
CA PRO A 127 23.34 9.92 -11.21
C PRO A 127 24.16 9.75 -9.92
N GLY A 128 23.88 8.67 -9.18
CA GLY A 128 24.55 8.34 -7.93
C GLY A 128 23.97 9.04 -6.68
N VAL A 129 23.07 9.97 -6.83
CA VAL A 129 22.33 10.58 -5.71
C VAL A 129 21.23 9.63 -5.24
N ARG A 130 21.24 9.30 -3.96
CA ARG A 130 20.28 8.37 -3.33
C ARG A 130 19.42 9.12 -2.33
N THR A 131 18.32 9.73 -2.80
CA THR A 131 17.44 10.51 -1.94
C THR A 131 16.04 10.61 -2.54
N LEU A 132 15.10 11.19 -1.78
CA LEU A 132 13.81 11.63 -2.30
C LEU A 132 14.02 12.86 -3.20
N MET A 133 13.05 13.12 -4.07
CA MET A 133 12.99 14.39 -4.80
C MET A 133 12.17 15.43 -4.06
N LEU A 134 10.95 15.07 -3.64
CA LEU A 134 10.03 15.97 -2.97
C LEU A 134 9.49 15.38 -1.67
N ARG A 135 9.35 16.20 -0.65
CA ARG A 135 8.60 15.87 0.57
C ARG A 135 7.93 17.12 1.16
N ASN A 136 6.88 16.94 1.95
CA ASN A 136 6.32 18.04 2.73
C ASN A 136 7.29 18.48 3.86
N ALA A 137 7.19 19.75 4.27
CA ALA A 137 8.16 20.36 5.18
C ALA A 137 8.15 19.72 6.58
N ASN A 138 6.95 19.43 7.12
CA ASN A 138 6.76 18.85 8.44
C ASN A 138 6.57 17.32 8.41
N CYS A 139 7.16 16.69 7.43
CA CYS A 139 7.18 15.25 7.31
C CYS A 139 7.86 14.63 8.54
N PRO A 140 7.26 13.59 9.16
CA PRO A 140 7.81 12.99 10.36
C PRO A 140 9.20 12.36 10.13
N ASP A 141 9.99 12.20 11.18
CA ASP A 141 11.38 11.68 11.12
C ASP A 141 11.49 10.16 11.35
N GLY A 142 10.65 9.36 10.72
CA GLY A 142 10.82 7.90 10.77
C GLY A 142 10.31 7.23 12.04
N THR A 143 9.36 7.83 12.72
CA THR A 143 8.61 7.13 13.74
C THR A 143 7.52 6.30 13.08
N LEU A 144 7.28 5.09 13.59
CA LEU A 144 6.20 4.22 13.10
C LEU A 144 4.84 4.56 13.72
N LYS A 145 4.78 5.62 14.52
CA LYS A 145 3.56 6.15 15.10
C LYS A 145 3.20 7.47 14.45
N PRO A 146 1.91 7.79 14.36
CA PRO A 146 1.48 9.14 13.99
C PRO A 146 2.19 10.16 14.88
N VAL A 147 2.80 11.17 14.28
CA VAL A 147 3.51 12.20 15.02
C VAL A 147 2.55 13.28 15.44
N ALA A 148 2.44 13.52 16.74
CA ALA A 148 1.76 14.71 17.25
C ALA A 148 2.61 15.94 16.93
N GLY A 149 2.05 16.92 16.26
CA GLY A 149 2.76 18.14 15.93
C GLY A 149 2.10 18.93 14.80
N ARG A 150 2.86 19.83 14.22
CA ARG A 150 2.38 20.65 13.12
C ARG A 150 2.19 19.81 11.87
N ARG A 151 0.95 19.74 11.38
CA ARG A 151 0.63 19.11 10.09
C ARG A 151 0.85 20.12 8.95
N ASP A 152 1.27 19.61 7.82
CA ASP A 152 1.20 20.35 6.58
C ASP A 152 -0.20 20.23 5.96
N ASP A 153 -0.51 21.15 5.07
CA ASP A 153 -1.82 21.24 4.43
C ASP A 153 -1.71 21.85 3.03
N ASN A 154 -2.54 21.35 2.11
CA ASN A 154 -2.72 21.94 0.79
C ASN A 154 -1.42 21.99 -0.05
N ILE A 155 -0.90 20.82 -0.41
CA ILE A 155 0.28 20.67 -1.26
C ILE A 155 -0.14 20.04 -2.58
N ALA A 156 0.33 20.61 -3.70
CA ALA A 156 0.08 20.05 -5.02
C ALA A 156 1.35 19.95 -5.85
N VAL A 157 1.46 18.84 -6.62
CA VAL A 157 2.43 18.65 -7.69
C VAL A 157 1.67 18.30 -8.95
N VAL A 158 1.81 19.14 -9.99
CA VAL A 158 1.03 19.03 -11.22
C VAL A 158 1.93 18.96 -12.43
N GLY A 159 1.81 17.87 -13.16
CA GLY A 159 2.54 17.64 -14.40
C GLY A 159 4.02 17.30 -14.22
N GLY A 160 4.69 17.16 -15.35
CA GLY A 160 6.11 16.84 -15.45
C GLY A 160 6.42 15.35 -15.48
N CYS A 161 7.63 15.08 -15.96
CA CYS A 161 8.27 13.78 -15.84
C CYS A 161 9.28 13.84 -14.69
N TRP A 162 9.19 12.91 -13.75
CA TRP A 162 10.05 12.85 -12.57
C TRP A 162 10.84 11.56 -12.59
N GLU A 163 12.18 11.67 -12.70
CA GLU A 163 13.06 10.55 -12.99
C GLU A 163 14.11 10.32 -11.90
N ASP A 164 14.39 9.07 -11.63
CA ASP A 164 15.51 8.66 -10.79
C ASP A 164 16.57 7.94 -11.63
N TRP A 165 17.58 8.68 -12.06
CA TRP A 165 18.65 8.14 -12.87
C TRP A 165 19.63 7.26 -12.12
N THR A 166 19.57 7.24 -10.78
CA THR A 166 20.51 6.42 -10.01
C THR A 166 20.22 4.93 -10.17
N ARG A 167 18.95 4.57 -10.41
CA ARG A 167 18.46 3.19 -10.47
C ARG A 167 18.90 2.32 -9.27
N GLN A 168 19.23 2.95 -8.16
CA GLN A 168 19.64 2.29 -6.92
C GLN A 168 18.73 2.74 -5.80
N ARG A 169 18.09 1.78 -5.14
CA ARG A 169 17.26 2.08 -3.99
C ARG A 169 18.07 2.79 -2.90
N ALA A 170 17.62 3.97 -2.48
CA ALA A 170 18.08 4.57 -1.25
C ALA A 170 17.75 3.62 -0.08
N GLY A 171 18.62 3.54 0.93
CA GLY A 171 18.41 2.70 2.10
C GLY A 171 18.59 1.19 1.92
N TYR A 172 18.80 0.72 0.72
CA TYR A 172 19.37 -0.60 0.51
C TYR A 172 20.89 -0.42 0.42
N GLY A 173 21.61 -0.87 1.43
CA GLY A 173 23.07 -0.88 1.42
C GLY A 173 23.65 -1.57 0.18
N ALA A 174 24.96 -1.56 0.04
CA ALA A 174 25.66 -2.16 -1.11
C ALA A 174 25.30 -3.64 -1.39
N THR A 175 24.65 -4.31 -0.44
CA THR A 175 24.17 -5.69 -0.54
C THR A 175 22.74 -5.81 -1.03
N GLY A 176 22.04 -4.71 -1.33
CA GLY A 176 20.62 -4.70 -1.62
C GLY A 176 19.72 -5.06 -0.43
N ARG A 177 20.28 -5.17 0.77
CA ARG A 177 19.56 -5.44 2.00
C ARG A 177 19.19 -4.13 2.68
N PHE A 178 17.99 -4.11 3.20
CA PHE A 178 17.49 -3.01 4.00
C PHE A 178 18.31 -2.85 5.29
N ASP A 179 18.84 -1.66 5.53
CA ASP A 179 19.56 -1.34 6.76
C ASP A 179 18.69 -0.49 7.69
N MET A 180 18.14 -1.14 8.72
CA MET A 180 17.35 -0.47 9.76
C MET A 180 18.19 0.57 10.55
N SER A 181 19.52 0.52 10.49
CA SER A 181 20.36 1.49 11.16
C SER A 181 20.26 2.87 10.52
N GLU A 182 20.03 2.96 9.22
CA GLU A 182 19.82 4.22 8.51
C GLU A 182 18.57 4.95 9.01
N ARG A 183 17.56 4.24 9.46
CA ARG A 183 16.38 4.81 10.11
C ARG A 183 16.70 5.50 11.42
N ARG A 184 17.61 4.95 12.21
CA ARG A 184 18.01 5.50 13.51
C ARG A 184 18.79 6.82 13.40
N HIS A 185 19.34 7.10 12.23
CA HIS A 185 20.13 8.32 11.98
C HIS A 185 19.30 9.45 11.35
N GLY A 186 17.98 9.38 11.40
CA GLY A 186 17.13 10.36 10.72
C GLY A 186 17.17 10.26 9.20
N ASN A 187 17.82 9.25 8.69
CA ASN A 187 17.85 8.90 7.27
C ASN A 187 16.61 8.05 6.95
N TRP A 188 15.49 8.70 6.75
CA TRP A 188 14.23 8.22 6.26
C TRP A 188 14.29 7.39 5.01
N PHE A 189 15.35 7.49 4.40
CA PHE A 189 15.66 7.15 3.06
C PHE A 189 16.02 5.68 2.88
N GLY A 190 15.88 4.89 3.92
CA GLY A 190 15.63 3.47 3.81
C GLY A 190 14.39 3.17 2.97
N VAL A 191 13.52 4.14 2.83
CA VAL A 191 12.38 4.09 1.92
C VAL A 191 12.72 4.86 0.67
N SER A 192 13.02 4.16 -0.38
CA SER A 192 13.24 4.72 -1.69
C SER A 192 11.93 5.15 -2.28
N THR A 193 11.69 6.42 -2.36
CA THR A 193 10.52 6.99 -3.03
C THR A 193 10.89 8.29 -3.73
N ILE A 194 10.14 8.66 -4.73
CA ILE A 194 10.34 9.94 -5.45
C ILE A 194 9.62 11.05 -4.72
N PHE A 195 8.33 10.89 -4.41
CA PHE A 195 7.55 11.83 -3.62
C PHE A 195 7.16 11.20 -2.30
N TYR A 196 7.29 11.98 -1.22
CA TYR A 196 6.90 11.57 0.10
C TYR A 196 6.01 12.59 0.80
N PHE A 197 4.84 12.15 1.24
CA PHE A 197 3.89 12.97 2.00
C PHE A 197 3.47 12.27 3.29
N GLY A 198 3.89 12.78 4.41
CA GLY A 198 3.52 12.26 5.72
C GLY A 198 3.10 13.38 6.66
N ASN A 199 2.11 13.14 7.51
CA ASN A 199 1.55 14.16 8.40
C ASN A 199 1.07 15.40 7.61
N CYS A 200 0.33 15.16 6.53
CA CYS A 200 -0.09 16.18 5.58
C CYS A 200 -1.51 15.94 5.10
N ASP A 201 -2.35 16.97 5.10
CA ASP A 201 -3.70 16.91 4.57
C ASP A 201 -3.80 17.60 3.20
N HIS A 202 -4.83 17.28 2.41
CA HIS A 202 -5.12 17.88 1.11
C HIS A 202 -3.93 17.85 0.13
N VAL A 203 -3.37 16.65 -0.08
CA VAL A 203 -2.31 16.42 -1.08
C VAL A 203 -2.94 16.18 -2.46
N THR A 204 -2.38 16.79 -3.49
CA THR A 204 -2.73 16.57 -4.90
C THR A 204 -1.48 16.22 -5.72
N VAL A 205 -1.51 15.08 -6.41
CA VAL A 205 -0.54 14.73 -7.45
C VAL A 205 -1.34 14.46 -8.73
N GLU A 206 -1.12 15.27 -9.77
CA GLU A 206 -1.96 15.23 -10.96
C GLU A 206 -1.15 15.39 -12.25
N GLY A 207 -1.46 14.58 -13.25
CA GLY A 207 -0.83 14.67 -14.56
C GLY A 207 0.67 14.38 -14.59
N VAL A 208 1.15 13.57 -13.64
CA VAL A 208 2.57 13.27 -13.41
C VAL A 208 2.98 11.97 -14.07
N THR A 209 4.13 11.97 -14.71
CA THR A 209 4.81 10.73 -15.13
C THR A 209 5.99 10.48 -14.22
N PHE A 210 6.06 9.29 -13.65
CA PHE A 210 7.24 8.79 -12.94
C PHE A 210 7.99 7.82 -13.83
N ALA A 211 9.27 8.07 -14.06
CA ALA A 211 10.09 7.23 -14.92
C ALA A 211 11.33 6.72 -14.18
N HIS A 212 11.67 5.45 -14.45
CA HIS A 212 12.91 4.82 -14.00
C HIS A 212 13.14 4.91 -12.48
N THR A 213 12.06 4.86 -11.68
CA THR A 213 12.21 4.98 -10.22
C THR A 213 13.01 3.82 -9.65
N SER A 214 13.87 4.08 -8.70
CA SER A 214 14.63 3.05 -7.99
C SER A 214 13.91 2.47 -6.76
N GLY A 215 12.72 2.94 -6.47
CA GLY A 215 11.85 2.51 -5.38
C GLY A 215 10.38 2.80 -5.67
N PHE A 216 9.63 3.21 -4.65
CA PHE A 216 8.25 3.65 -4.83
C PHE A 216 8.21 4.98 -5.58
N ALA A 217 7.19 5.22 -6.38
CA ALA A 217 7.03 6.52 -7.02
C ALA A 217 6.45 7.55 -6.05
N VAL A 218 5.33 7.23 -5.41
CA VAL A 218 4.73 8.08 -4.36
C VAL A 218 4.56 7.25 -3.10
N GLN A 219 5.01 7.77 -1.99
CA GLN A 219 4.69 7.24 -0.66
C GLN A 219 3.94 8.30 0.14
N SER A 220 2.86 7.90 0.77
CA SER A 220 2.02 8.80 1.54
C SER A 220 1.46 8.10 2.77
N GLY A 221 1.26 8.85 3.84
CA GLY A 221 0.68 8.33 5.08
C GLY A 221 0.37 9.44 6.07
N ASP A 222 -0.48 9.14 7.06
CA ASP A 222 -0.94 10.08 8.07
C ASP A 222 -1.49 11.37 7.47
N GLY A 223 -2.65 11.28 6.83
CA GLY A 223 -3.27 12.41 6.15
C GLY A 223 -4.75 12.20 5.83
N ASP A 224 -5.36 13.26 5.36
CA ASP A 224 -6.75 13.29 4.93
C ASP A 224 -6.89 14.00 3.57
N ALA A 225 -7.86 13.59 2.77
CA ALA A 225 -8.18 14.19 1.48
C ALA A 225 -6.99 14.20 0.50
N HIS A 226 -6.42 13.03 0.22
CA HIS A 226 -5.36 12.88 -0.77
C HIS A 226 -5.94 12.53 -2.15
N GLY A 227 -5.41 13.16 -3.20
CA GLY A 227 -5.80 12.91 -4.59
C GLY A 227 -4.61 12.62 -5.50
N TYR A 228 -4.74 11.54 -6.27
CA TYR A 228 -3.76 11.04 -7.24
C TYR A 228 -4.47 10.85 -8.57
N ALA A 229 -4.27 11.75 -9.52
CA ALA A 229 -5.02 11.73 -10.76
C ALA A 229 -4.10 11.79 -12.00
N ASP A 230 -4.48 11.07 -13.07
CA ASP A 230 -3.78 11.11 -14.34
C ASP A 230 -2.28 10.79 -14.21
N ILE A 231 -1.96 9.72 -13.47
CA ILE A 231 -0.58 9.32 -13.21
C ILE A 231 -0.15 8.18 -14.12
N ALA A 232 1.04 8.35 -14.70
CA ALA A 232 1.70 7.33 -15.49
C ALA A 232 2.99 6.85 -14.82
N PHE A 233 3.20 5.53 -14.81
CA PHE A 233 4.45 4.91 -14.36
C PHE A 233 5.16 4.28 -15.56
N ASP A 234 6.39 4.71 -15.79
CA ASP A 234 7.25 4.16 -16.86
C ASP A 234 8.50 3.54 -16.25
N ASP A 235 8.51 2.21 -16.16
CA ASP A 235 9.63 1.43 -15.65
C ASP A 235 9.97 1.74 -14.18
N CYS A 236 8.96 1.79 -13.30
CA CYS A 236 9.18 1.91 -11.86
C CYS A 236 9.68 0.60 -11.26
N TYR A 237 10.65 0.68 -10.35
CA TYR A 237 11.26 -0.52 -9.73
C TYR A 237 10.33 -1.22 -8.75
N ALA A 238 9.58 -0.47 -7.96
CA ALA A 238 8.68 -0.97 -6.94
C ALA A 238 7.26 -0.41 -7.14
N ASP A 239 6.54 -0.08 -6.06
CA ASP A 239 5.15 0.35 -6.15
C ASP A 239 4.99 1.71 -6.85
N GLY A 240 3.86 1.86 -7.49
CA GLY A 240 3.42 3.16 -7.99
C GLY A 240 2.95 4.06 -6.86
N LEU A 241 1.76 3.81 -6.34
CA LEU A 241 1.22 4.50 -5.16
C LEU A 241 1.35 3.61 -3.93
N HIS A 242 2.25 3.97 -3.02
CA HIS A 242 2.50 3.28 -1.76
C HIS A 242 1.88 4.07 -0.61
N LEU A 243 0.65 3.71 -0.25
CA LEU A 243 -0.18 4.45 0.70
C LEU A 243 -0.13 3.77 2.06
N ASN A 244 0.56 4.39 3.01
CA ASN A 244 0.68 3.89 4.38
C ASN A 244 -0.52 4.28 5.23
N GLY A 245 -0.54 3.81 6.47
CA GLY A 245 -1.66 3.93 7.38
C GLY A 245 -2.00 5.36 7.79
N ASN A 246 -3.15 5.45 8.44
CA ASN A 246 -3.81 6.67 8.92
C ASN A 246 -4.16 7.64 7.78
N LEU A 247 -4.71 7.08 6.68
CA LEU A 247 -5.20 7.87 5.56
C LEU A 247 -6.72 7.77 5.44
N THR A 248 -7.35 8.92 5.20
CA THR A 248 -8.80 9.00 4.97
C THR A 248 -9.11 9.80 3.71
N ARG A 249 -10.26 9.53 3.09
CA ARG A 249 -10.78 10.21 1.90
C ARG A 249 -9.77 10.30 0.75
N VAL A 250 -9.27 9.15 0.33
CA VAL A 250 -8.26 9.03 -0.75
C VAL A 250 -8.94 8.79 -2.09
N HIS A 251 -8.52 9.52 -3.11
CA HIS A 251 -8.94 9.31 -4.48
C HIS A 251 -7.74 9.02 -5.39
N ALA A 252 -7.66 7.82 -5.95
CA ALA A 252 -6.74 7.47 -7.02
C ALA A 252 -7.54 7.26 -8.32
N LYS A 253 -7.27 8.07 -9.34
CA LYS A 253 -8.04 8.06 -10.59
C LYS A 253 -7.14 8.14 -11.83
N ASN A 254 -7.46 7.33 -12.84
CA ASN A 254 -6.70 7.24 -14.08
C ASN A 254 -5.19 7.05 -13.82
N VAL A 255 -4.88 5.94 -13.12
CA VAL A 255 -3.52 5.57 -12.73
C VAL A 255 -3.12 4.34 -13.53
N ARG A 256 -1.99 4.43 -14.24
CA ARG A 256 -1.57 3.36 -15.15
C ARG A 256 -0.07 3.24 -15.25
N GLY A 257 0.38 2.07 -15.65
CA GLY A 257 1.75 1.90 -16.12
C GLY A 257 2.44 0.63 -15.66
N LYS A 258 3.77 0.67 -15.77
CA LYS A 258 4.69 -0.44 -15.54
C LYS A 258 5.37 -0.23 -14.19
N VAL A 259 5.02 -1.08 -13.25
CA VAL A 259 5.62 -1.12 -11.91
C VAL A 259 6.24 -2.48 -11.65
N GLY A 260 7.27 -2.52 -10.83
CA GLY A 260 7.94 -3.76 -10.45
C GLY A 260 7.27 -4.49 -9.27
N ASP A 261 6.38 -3.83 -8.57
CA ASP A 261 5.58 -4.36 -7.46
C ASP A 261 4.12 -3.86 -7.58
N ASP A 262 3.50 -3.35 -6.57
CA ASP A 262 2.08 -2.98 -6.60
C ASP A 262 1.81 -1.66 -7.33
N LEU A 263 0.79 -1.62 -8.21
CA LEU A 263 0.37 -0.35 -8.83
C LEU A 263 -0.19 0.60 -7.77
N VAL A 264 -1.02 0.06 -6.90
CA VAL A 264 -1.55 0.73 -5.71
C VAL A 264 -1.42 -0.23 -4.53
N ALA A 265 -0.77 0.21 -3.48
CA ALA A 265 -0.64 -0.50 -2.23
C ALA A 265 -1.33 0.28 -1.11
N LEU A 266 -2.43 -0.24 -0.59
CA LEU A 266 -3.12 0.27 0.58
C LEU A 266 -2.52 -0.41 1.81
N ASN A 267 -1.40 0.11 2.29
CA ASN A 267 -0.62 -0.46 3.38
C ASN A 267 -0.94 0.24 4.71
N ALA A 268 -2.13 -0.02 5.27
CA ALA A 268 -2.48 0.43 6.61
C ALA A 268 -1.45 -0.04 7.65
N TYR A 269 -0.94 -1.23 7.44
CA TYR A 269 0.29 -1.78 8.00
C TYR A 269 1.23 -2.15 6.87
N ASP A 270 2.51 -2.00 7.10
CA ASP A 270 3.55 -2.54 6.22
C ASP A 270 4.70 -3.06 7.05
N TRP A 271 5.67 -3.66 6.40
CA TRP A 271 6.88 -4.10 7.09
C TRP A 271 7.59 -2.89 7.70
N LEU A 272 8.19 -3.08 8.86
CA LEU A 272 8.88 -2.03 9.62
C LEU A 272 9.84 -1.18 8.79
N ASN A 273 10.30 -1.73 7.70
CA ASN A 273 11.26 -1.12 6.81
C ASN A 273 10.65 -0.28 5.68
N SER A 274 9.37 -0.45 5.40
CA SER A 274 8.71 0.24 4.29
C SER A 274 7.67 1.24 4.77
N SER A 275 7.29 1.15 6.04
CA SER A 275 6.21 1.95 6.59
C SER A 275 6.68 3.28 7.14
N VAL A 276 5.90 4.28 6.88
CA VAL A 276 6.08 5.62 7.44
C VAL A 276 5.36 5.75 8.76
N ASN A 277 4.13 5.27 8.77
CA ASN A 277 3.27 5.19 9.94
C ASN A 277 2.29 4.04 9.77
N PHE A 278 1.76 3.59 10.88
CA PHE A 278 0.70 2.61 10.96
C PHE A 278 -0.60 3.27 11.40
N GLY A 279 -1.72 2.75 10.93
CA GLY A 279 -3.03 3.25 11.30
C GLY A 279 -4.09 2.89 10.27
N PRO A 280 -5.36 3.17 10.55
CA PRO A 280 -6.45 2.80 9.66
C PRO A 280 -6.41 3.56 8.34
N GLN A 281 -6.98 2.91 7.31
CA GLN A 281 -7.32 3.56 6.04
C GLN A 281 -8.82 3.44 5.81
N ARG A 282 -9.45 4.52 5.39
CA ARG A 282 -10.89 4.58 5.20
C ARG A 282 -11.30 5.56 4.10
N ASP A 283 -12.44 5.28 3.48
CA ASP A 283 -13.00 6.11 2.42
C ASP A 283 -12.03 6.26 1.24
N VAL A 284 -11.66 5.13 0.65
CA VAL A 284 -10.71 5.08 -0.46
C VAL A 284 -11.45 4.73 -1.74
N LEU A 285 -11.30 5.54 -2.77
CA LEU A 285 -11.80 5.30 -4.11
C LEU A 285 -10.63 5.19 -5.08
N CYS A 286 -10.46 4.02 -5.69
CA CYS A 286 -9.50 3.77 -6.75
C CYS A 286 -10.27 3.44 -8.03
N GLU A 287 -10.13 4.27 -9.07
CA GLU A 287 -10.88 4.09 -10.30
C GLU A 287 -10.05 4.34 -11.56
N ASP A 288 -10.45 3.70 -12.65
CA ASP A 288 -9.76 3.83 -13.95
C ASP A 288 -8.29 3.42 -13.85
N LEU A 289 -8.03 2.23 -13.29
CA LEU A 289 -6.68 1.70 -13.14
C LEU A 289 -6.32 0.77 -14.30
N GLU A 290 -5.10 0.88 -14.81
CA GLU A 290 -4.59 -0.02 -15.83
C GLU A 290 -3.20 -0.55 -15.49
N LEU A 291 -3.13 -1.87 -15.30
CA LEU A 291 -1.88 -2.54 -14.96
C LEU A 291 -1.23 -3.11 -16.22
N VAL A 292 -0.01 -2.68 -16.49
CA VAL A 292 0.78 -3.08 -17.65
C VAL A 292 2.00 -3.85 -17.18
N LEU A 293 2.29 -4.98 -17.84
CA LEU A 293 3.48 -5.77 -17.54
C LEU A 293 4.76 -5.02 -17.95
N LYS A 294 5.71 -4.99 -17.04
CA LYS A 294 7.05 -4.52 -17.32
C LYS A 294 7.83 -5.62 -18.06
N ASP A 295 8.22 -5.35 -19.31
CA ASP A 295 8.99 -6.28 -20.15
C ASP A 295 8.39 -7.69 -20.27
N GLY A 296 7.06 -7.78 -20.29
CA GLY A 296 6.35 -9.07 -20.31
C GLY A 296 6.53 -9.87 -19.03
N LYS A 297 7.19 -9.31 -18.04
CA LYS A 297 7.37 -9.81 -16.69
C LYS A 297 6.88 -8.75 -15.74
N GLY A 298 6.46 -9.12 -14.58
CA GLY A 298 6.08 -8.13 -13.61
C GLY A 298 5.14 -8.69 -12.57
N TYR A 299 4.85 -7.83 -11.66
CA TYR A 299 4.06 -8.11 -10.51
C TYR A 299 2.92 -7.08 -10.41
N PRO A 300 2.11 -6.99 -11.47
CA PRO A 300 1.03 -6.05 -11.46
C PRO A 300 0.01 -6.51 -10.44
N ALA A 301 0.07 -5.91 -9.28
CA ALA A 301 -0.87 -6.23 -8.22
C ALA A 301 -1.44 -4.95 -7.61
N ILE A 302 -2.52 -5.12 -6.90
CA ILE A 302 -3.08 -4.16 -5.96
C ILE A 302 -3.00 -4.82 -4.60
N ARG A 303 -2.33 -4.17 -3.66
CA ARG A 303 -2.21 -4.68 -2.32
C ARG A 303 -3.14 -3.95 -1.36
N ILE A 304 -3.76 -4.72 -0.47
CA ILE A 304 -4.57 -4.21 0.64
C ILE A 304 -4.01 -4.89 1.88
N GLN A 305 -3.39 -4.11 2.79
CA GLN A 305 -2.61 -4.68 3.88
C GLN A 305 -3.08 -4.16 5.24
N PRO A 306 -4.16 -4.72 5.79
CA PRO A 306 -4.53 -4.50 7.18
C PRO A 306 -3.69 -5.36 8.11
N ALA A 307 -3.49 -4.89 9.34
CA ALA A 307 -2.96 -5.66 10.45
C ALA A 307 -3.38 -5.06 11.78
N LYS A 308 -3.22 -5.82 12.84
CA LYS A 308 -3.21 -5.29 14.18
C LYS A 308 -1.77 -5.28 14.66
N TYR A 309 -1.20 -4.12 14.88
CA TYR A 309 0.21 -3.98 15.19
C TYR A 309 0.43 -3.58 16.65
N ARG A 310 1.39 -4.23 17.28
CA ARG A 310 1.80 -3.93 18.67
C ARG A 310 3.18 -3.29 18.65
N TYR A 311 3.29 -2.12 19.24
CA TYR A 311 4.56 -1.44 19.45
C TYR A 311 5.35 -2.03 20.62
N ALA A 312 6.65 -1.72 20.69
CA ALA A 312 7.53 -2.19 21.77
C ALA A 312 7.08 -1.74 23.17
N ASP A 313 6.40 -0.62 23.28
CA ASP A 313 5.84 -0.12 24.55
C ASP A 313 4.51 -0.81 24.94
N GLY A 314 4.10 -1.82 24.17
CA GLY A 314 2.88 -2.59 24.40
C GLY A 314 1.60 -1.93 23.87
N SER A 315 1.65 -0.68 23.41
CA SER A 315 0.49 -0.04 22.78
C SER A 315 0.14 -0.74 21.45
N VAL A 316 -1.14 -0.76 21.10
CA VAL A 316 -1.67 -1.44 19.92
C VAL A 316 -2.35 -0.45 19.02
N VAL A 317 -2.12 -0.56 17.72
CA VAL A 317 -2.87 0.15 16.68
C VAL A 317 -3.58 -0.87 15.79
N ASP A 318 -4.87 -0.61 15.53
CA ASP A 318 -5.62 -1.35 14.54
C ASP A 318 -5.45 -0.65 13.18
N CYS A 319 -4.65 -1.27 12.33
CA CYS A 319 -4.42 -0.81 10.96
C CYS A 319 -5.52 -1.38 10.06
N ALA A 320 -6.76 -1.05 10.36
CA ALA A 320 -7.91 -1.50 9.59
C ALA A 320 -7.95 -0.86 8.20
N VAL A 321 -8.46 -1.61 7.22
CA VAL A 321 -8.76 -1.07 5.90
C VAL A 321 -10.25 -1.24 5.65
N SER A 322 -10.99 -0.14 5.55
CA SER A 322 -12.45 -0.16 5.45
C SER A 322 -12.98 0.88 4.46
N ASP A 323 -14.14 0.57 3.90
CA ASP A 323 -14.84 1.45 2.99
C ASP A 323 -13.99 1.82 1.77
N VAL A 324 -13.58 0.76 1.04
CA VAL A 324 -12.70 0.85 -0.12
C VAL A 324 -13.44 0.39 -1.37
N ILE A 325 -13.34 1.17 -2.41
CA ILE A 325 -13.89 0.89 -3.73
C ILE A 325 -12.75 0.83 -4.75
N PHE A 326 -12.65 -0.29 -5.46
CA PHE A 326 -11.92 -0.40 -6.72
C PHE A 326 -12.91 -0.55 -7.86
N ARG A 327 -12.88 0.35 -8.83
CA ARG A 327 -13.77 0.26 -9.99
C ARG A 327 -13.09 0.60 -11.30
N ARG A 328 -13.53 -0.07 -12.37
CA ARG A 328 -12.96 0.08 -13.72
C ARG A 328 -11.45 -0.17 -13.73
N VAL A 329 -11.08 -1.37 -13.26
CA VAL A 329 -9.69 -1.83 -13.22
C VAL A 329 -9.50 -2.89 -14.29
N LYS A 330 -8.43 -2.76 -15.08
CA LYS A 330 -8.13 -3.72 -16.15
C LYS A 330 -6.65 -4.08 -16.22
N GLY A 331 -6.39 -5.21 -16.83
CA GLY A 331 -5.06 -5.71 -17.10
C GLY A 331 -4.81 -7.06 -16.46
N ILE A 332 -3.53 -7.43 -16.36
CA ILE A 332 -3.12 -8.64 -15.63
C ILE A 332 -2.96 -8.24 -14.18
N VAL A 333 -4.01 -8.41 -13.40
CA VAL A 333 -4.05 -7.91 -12.05
C VAL A 333 -4.43 -9.00 -11.05
N THR A 334 -3.78 -8.96 -9.89
CA THR A 334 -4.25 -9.66 -8.69
C THR A 334 -4.43 -8.67 -7.55
N PHE A 335 -5.39 -8.95 -6.69
CA PHE A 335 -5.62 -8.20 -5.47
C PHE A 335 -5.12 -9.04 -4.30
N LYS A 336 -4.10 -8.54 -3.59
CA LYS A 336 -3.42 -9.29 -2.53
C LYS A 336 -3.74 -8.71 -1.16
N MET A 337 -4.10 -9.58 -0.24
CA MET A 337 -4.17 -9.25 1.17
C MET A 337 -3.48 -10.35 1.96
N TYR A 338 -2.31 -10.06 2.52
CA TYR A 338 -1.58 -11.05 3.29
C TYR A 338 -2.21 -11.26 4.67
N LEU A 339 -2.29 -12.51 5.07
CA LEU A 339 -2.63 -12.86 6.43
C LEU A 339 -1.43 -12.53 7.34
N GLN A 340 -1.53 -11.52 8.18
CA GLN A 340 -0.46 -11.14 9.08
C GLN A 340 -0.38 -12.09 10.28
N THR A 341 0.83 -12.40 10.68
CA THR A 341 1.09 -13.35 11.75
C THR A 341 2.18 -12.83 12.70
N PRO A 342 2.14 -13.20 13.98
CA PRO A 342 3.08 -12.70 14.98
C PRO A 342 4.56 -13.01 14.73
N GLY A 343 4.89 -13.90 13.82
CA GLY A 343 6.28 -14.30 13.54
C GLY A 343 6.96 -13.52 12.43
N TYR A 344 6.22 -12.69 11.72
CA TYR A 344 6.73 -12.07 10.49
C TYR A 344 7.52 -10.78 10.70
N THR A 345 7.36 -10.11 11.82
CA THR A 345 8.21 -8.98 12.17
C THR A 345 9.65 -9.47 12.34
N LEU A 346 10.51 -9.04 11.46
CA LEU A 346 11.91 -9.43 11.32
C LEU A 346 12.63 -9.59 12.66
N GLY A 347 12.69 -10.81 13.15
CA GLY A 347 13.52 -11.22 14.29
C GLY A 347 13.03 -10.67 15.63
N LYS A 348 13.41 -11.25 16.66
CA LYS A 348 13.35 -11.04 18.14
C LYS A 348 12.87 -9.69 18.72
N SER A 349 12.12 -8.89 17.96
CA SER A 349 11.49 -7.66 18.42
C SER A 349 10.27 -8.00 19.28
N PRO A 350 10.01 -7.31 20.40
CA PRO A 350 8.75 -7.40 21.13
C PRO A 350 7.56 -6.83 20.32
N GLU A 351 7.83 -6.21 19.18
CA GLU A 351 6.86 -5.69 18.24
C GLU A 351 6.38 -6.80 17.31
N TRP A 352 5.09 -6.92 17.10
CA TRP A 352 4.52 -7.89 16.17
C TRP A 352 3.22 -7.42 15.51
N ALA A 353 2.92 -7.99 14.36
CA ALA A 353 1.65 -7.84 13.69
C ALA A 353 0.77 -9.07 13.91
N GLU A 354 -0.52 -8.85 14.04
CA GLU A 354 -1.56 -9.88 14.10
C GLU A 354 -2.51 -9.72 12.92
N VAL A 355 -3.43 -10.68 12.75
CA VAL A 355 -4.48 -10.61 11.72
C VAL A 355 -5.21 -9.29 11.81
N GLY A 356 -5.22 -8.57 10.70
CA GLY A 356 -5.90 -7.28 10.59
C GLY A 356 -7.41 -7.40 10.52
N SER A 357 -8.04 -6.25 10.64
CA SER A 357 -9.48 -6.07 10.44
C SER A 357 -9.76 -5.15 9.24
N GLY A 358 -10.96 -5.23 8.73
CA GLY A 358 -11.44 -4.32 7.70
C GLY A 358 -12.96 -4.27 7.65
N GLY A 359 -13.45 -3.21 7.04
CA GLY A 359 -14.87 -3.01 6.82
C GLY A 359 -15.34 -3.63 5.50
N ASN A 360 -15.98 -2.80 4.68
CA ASN A 360 -16.54 -3.20 3.42
C ASN A 360 -15.55 -2.91 2.28
N LEU A 361 -15.40 -3.87 1.38
CA LEU A 361 -14.61 -3.74 0.16
C LEU A 361 -15.50 -3.96 -1.05
N TRP A 362 -15.38 -3.10 -2.06
CA TRP A 362 -16.10 -3.23 -3.33
C TRP A 362 -15.13 -3.32 -4.50
N PHE A 363 -15.43 -4.24 -5.40
CA PHE A 363 -14.71 -4.47 -6.66
C PHE A 363 -15.74 -4.44 -7.78
N GLU A 364 -15.73 -3.39 -8.61
CA GLU A 364 -16.75 -3.13 -9.61
C GLU A 364 -16.11 -2.88 -10.99
N ASP A 365 -16.71 -3.48 -12.03
CA ASP A 365 -16.22 -3.34 -13.41
C ASP A 365 -14.74 -3.72 -13.55
N ILE A 366 -14.37 -4.91 -13.10
CA ILE A 366 -12.99 -5.40 -13.11
C ILE A 366 -12.79 -6.40 -14.26
N GLU A 367 -11.80 -6.14 -15.11
CA GLU A 367 -11.38 -7.05 -16.18
C GLU A 367 -10.03 -7.68 -15.88
N ILE A 368 -10.00 -9.02 -15.68
CA ILE A 368 -8.80 -9.77 -15.29
C ILE A 368 -8.49 -10.86 -16.31
N ASP A 369 -7.24 -10.93 -16.73
CA ASP A 369 -6.70 -12.06 -17.48
C ASP A 369 -5.57 -12.75 -16.69
N LEU A 370 -5.82 -13.98 -16.23
CA LEU A 370 -4.86 -14.79 -15.49
C LEU A 370 -3.88 -15.55 -16.39
N THR A 371 -3.59 -15.08 -17.61
CA THR A 371 -2.70 -15.76 -18.57
C THR A 371 -1.26 -15.86 -18.09
N HIS A 372 -0.80 -14.90 -17.30
CA HIS A 372 0.56 -14.87 -16.81
C HIS A 372 0.66 -15.29 -15.36
N PRO A 373 1.60 -16.19 -15.03
CA PRO A 373 1.95 -16.45 -13.66
C PRO A 373 2.54 -15.17 -13.08
N ILE A 374 1.84 -14.60 -12.13
CA ILE A 374 2.34 -13.50 -11.34
C ILE A 374 3.22 -14.12 -10.27
N ASP A 375 4.47 -14.34 -10.59
CA ASP A 375 5.45 -14.92 -9.70
C ASP A 375 6.61 -13.94 -9.48
N ASN A 376 6.48 -13.10 -8.48
CA ASN A 376 7.55 -12.22 -8.08
C ASN A 376 8.56 -12.91 -7.14
N PHE A 377 8.16 -13.93 -6.40
CA PHE A 377 8.98 -14.55 -5.37
C PHE A 377 8.84 -16.07 -5.29
N GLY A 378 8.44 -16.73 -6.35
CA GLY A 378 8.10 -18.17 -6.31
C GLY A 378 6.85 -18.46 -5.47
N GLN A 379 6.00 -17.44 -5.27
CA GLN A 379 4.84 -17.53 -4.40
C GLN A 379 3.76 -18.45 -4.93
N TYR A 380 3.75 -18.67 -6.23
CA TYR A 380 2.70 -19.40 -6.94
C TYR A 380 3.21 -20.63 -7.68
N ALA A 381 4.35 -21.18 -7.23
CA ALA A 381 4.84 -22.40 -7.83
C ALA A 381 3.79 -23.51 -7.74
N THR A 382 3.28 -23.92 -8.89
CA THR A 382 2.15 -24.83 -9.07
C THR A 382 2.39 -26.26 -8.55
N SER A 383 3.64 -26.59 -8.23
CA SER A 383 4.04 -27.93 -7.80
C SER A 383 3.93 -28.20 -6.30
N ASP A 384 3.65 -27.17 -5.49
CA ASP A 384 3.50 -27.32 -4.06
C ASP A 384 2.01 -27.43 -3.69
N PRO A 385 1.53 -28.61 -3.21
CA PRO A 385 0.13 -28.78 -2.85
C PRO A 385 -0.33 -27.86 -1.71
N LEU A 386 0.56 -27.37 -0.88
CA LEU A 386 0.26 -26.36 0.15
C LEU A 386 0.05 -24.95 -0.45
N ARG A 387 0.56 -24.72 -1.66
CA ARG A 387 0.41 -23.47 -2.41
C ARG A 387 -0.68 -23.55 -3.47
N GLY A 388 -1.42 -24.66 -3.50
CA GLY A 388 -2.25 -25.06 -4.62
C GLY A 388 -3.43 -24.11 -4.91
N HIS A 389 -3.89 -23.31 -3.95
CA HIS A 389 -5.04 -22.44 -4.14
C HIS A 389 -4.60 -21.00 -4.37
N PHE A 390 -4.92 -20.49 -5.55
CA PHE A 390 -4.61 -19.15 -6.00
C PHE A 390 -5.90 -18.40 -6.32
N GLY A 391 -6.03 -17.16 -5.83
CA GLY A 391 -7.15 -16.27 -6.14
C GLY A 391 -6.71 -15.07 -6.95
N ALA A 392 -7.54 -14.62 -7.89
CA ALA A 392 -7.39 -13.28 -8.43
C ALA A 392 -7.54 -12.23 -7.32
N PHE A 393 -8.38 -12.57 -6.34
CA PHE A 393 -8.55 -11.79 -5.10
C PHE A 393 -8.20 -12.67 -3.90
N GLU A 394 -7.31 -12.19 -3.06
CA GLU A 394 -6.86 -12.90 -1.86
C GLU A 394 -7.13 -12.09 -0.62
N PHE A 395 -7.79 -12.71 0.38
CA PHE A 395 -8.21 -12.06 1.61
C PHE A 395 -7.65 -12.78 2.83
N GLY A 396 -6.74 -12.10 3.52
CA GLY A 396 -6.06 -12.60 4.71
C GLY A 396 -6.35 -11.76 5.95
N ALA A 397 -7.56 -11.24 6.11
CA ALA A 397 -7.96 -10.42 7.25
C ALA A 397 -9.40 -10.71 7.67
N ASN A 398 -9.80 -10.18 8.83
CA ASN A 398 -11.19 -10.21 9.28
C ASN A 398 -11.95 -9.05 8.64
N LEU A 399 -12.85 -9.34 7.71
CA LEU A 399 -13.59 -8.37 6.92
C LEU A 399 -15.09 -8.44 7.18
N THR A 400 -15.76 -7.28 7.18
CA THR A 400 -17.22 -7.23 7.25
C THR A 400 -17.83 -7.78 5.96
N SER A 401 -17.45 -7.24 4.81
CA SER A 401 -17.92 -7.76 3.52
C SER A 401 -16.94 -7.54 2.38
N VAL A 402 -17.07 -8.40 1.37
CA VAL A 402 -16.40 -8.28 0.08
C VAL A 402 -17.46 -8.37 -1.00
N ASN A 403 -17.56 -7.34 -1.83
CA ASN A 403 -18.61 -7.19 -2.82
C ASN A 403 -18.01 -7.10 -4.23
N PHE A 404 -18.32 -8.08 -5.06
CA PHE A 404 -17.94 -8.13 -6.46
C PHE A 404 -19.14 -7.77 -7.34
N ARG A 405 -18.95 -6.84 -8.29
CA ARG A 405 -19.96 -6.43 -9.25
C ARG A 405 -19.35 -6.29 -10.64
N ASN A 406 -19.94 -6.94 -11.64
CA ASN A 406 -19.49 -6.89 -13.04
C ASN A 406 -18.02 -7.28 -13.19
N ILE A 407 -17.65 -8.47 -12.75
CA ILE A 407 -16.32 -9.02 -12.89
C ILE A 407 -16.23 -9.83 -14.18
N ASP A 408 -15.28 -9.50 -15.03
CA ASP A 408 -14.93 -10.26 -16.23
C ASP A 408 -13.55 -10.91 -16.02
N ILE A 409 -13.53 -12.23 -15.86
CA ILE A 409 -12.29 -12.94 -15.56
C ILE A 409 -12.05 -14.09 -16.52
N ARG A 410 -10.82 -14.19 -17.04
CA ARG A 410 -10.36 -15.31 -17.85
C ARG A 410 -9.47 -16.21 -17.02
N PHE A 411 -9.88 -17.48 -16.89
CA PHE A 411 -9.07 -18.51 -16.24
C PHE A 411 -8.29 -19.32 -17.28
N HIS A 412 -7.05 -19.68 -16.94
CA HIS A 412 -6.18 -20.59 -17.65
C HIS A 412 -5.83 -21.77 -16.73
N LEU A 413 -6.79 -22.69 -16.53
CA LEU A 413 -6.65 -23.80 -15.59
C LEU A 413 -5.64 -24.88 -16.05
N ASP A 414 -5.23 -24.88 -17.31
CA ASP A 414 -4.07 -25.62 -17.80
C ASP A 414 -2.75 -25.16 -17.17
N LYS A 415 -2.66 -23.85 -16.85
CA LYS A 415 -1.50 -23.25 -16.17
C LYS A 415 -1.71 -23.18 -14.67
N TRP A 416 -2.97 -22.92 -14.24
CA TRP A 416 -3.37 -22.67 -12.86
C TRP A 416 -4.54 -23.57 -12.45
N PRO A 417 -4.33 -24.88 -12.25
CA PRO A 417 -5.42 -25.84 -12.05
C PRO A 417 -6.27 -25.55 -10.80
N LEU A 418 -5.73 -24.82 -9.82
CA LEU A 418 -6.41 -24.48 -8.58
C LEU A 418 -6.69 -22.97 -8.46
N ALA A 419 -6.84 -22.26 -9.61
CA ALA A 419 -7.20 -20.87 -9.60
C ALA A 419 -8.67 -20.67 -9.26
N HIS A 420 -8.94 -19.60 -8.49
CA HIS A 420 -10.26 -19.16 -8.05
C HIS A 420 -10.46 -17.68 -8.34
N LEU A 421 -11.70 -17.21 -8.35
CA LEU A 421 -11.98 -15.78 -8.29
C LEU A 421 -11.42 -15.21 -6.99
N ALA A 422 -11.83 -15.77 -5.87
CA ALA A 422 -11.39 -15.30 -4.56
C ALA A 422 -10.96 -16.45 -3.64
N VAL A 423 -9.95 -16.18 -2.83
CA VAL A 423 -9.45 -17.08 -1.79
C VAL A 423 -9.46 -16.33 -0.46
N VAL A 424 -10.01 -16.96 0.57
CA VAL A 424 -10.04 -16.45 1.94
C VAL A 424 -9.26 -17.40 2.85
N GLY A 425 -8.30 -16.88 3.58
CA GLY A 425 -7.60 -17.65 4.61
C GLY A 425 -6.11 -17.80 4.39
N PRO A 426 -5.49 -18.67 5.21
CA PRO A 426 -4.07 -18.94 5.12
C PRO A 426 -3.73 -19.61 3.80
N LYS A 427 -2.60 -19.22 3.27
CA LYS A 427 -1.91 -19.92 2.20
C LYS A 427 -0.43 -19.98 2.53
N SER A 428 0.25 -21.03 2.14
CA SER A 428 1.69 -21.11 2.32
C SER A 428 2.38 -20.11 1.40
N LEU A 429 3.13 -19.20 1.97
CA LEU A 429 4.03 -18.31 1.25
C LEU A 429 5.46 -18.57 1.72
N ARG A 430 6.34 -18.93 0.82
CA ARG A 430 7.77 -18.84 1.04
C ARG A 430 8.30 -17.63 0.29
N LEU A 431 8.76 -16.63 1.03
CA LEU A 431 9.57 -15.55 0.49
C LEU A 431 11.05 -15.95 0.63
N GLY A 432 11.59 -16.62 -0.39
CA GLY A 432 12.94 -17.17 -0.33
C GLY A 432 13.09 -18.19 0.81
N ASN A 433 13.95 -17.88 1.81
CA ASN A 433 14.15 -18.73 2.98
C ASN A 433 13.23 -18.38 4.17
N TYR A 434 12.28 -17.45 3.98
CA TYR A 434 11.39 -17.00 5.05
C TYR A 434 10.03 -17.66 4.91
N GLU A 435 9.58 -18.33 5.95
CA GLU A 435 8.17 -18.69 6.12
C GLU A 435 7.40 -17.47 6.59
N VAL A 436 6.47 -17.00 5.77
CA VAL A 436 5.71 -15.76 6.02
C VAL A 436 4.39 -16.02 6.72
N PHE A 437 4.11 -17.28 7.08
CA PHE A 437 2.84 -17.67 7.65
C PHE A 437 2.99 -18.41 8.97
N ASP A 438 2.15 -18.02 9.93
CA ASP A 438 1.72 -18.91 10.97
C ASP A 438 0.53 -19.73 10.44
N PRO A 439 0.71 -21.02 10.16
CA PRO A 439 -0.36 -21.87 9.61
C PRO A 439 -1.52 -22.07 10.57
N TYR A 440 -1.40 -21.58 11.80
CA TYR A 440 -2.40 -21.71 12.85
C TYR A 440 -3.30 -20.49 12.98
N VAL A 441 -3.07 -19.47 12.20
CA VAL A 441 -3.85 -18.22 12.21
C VAL A 441 -5.04 -18.34 11.26
N SER A 442 -6.19 -17.90 11.70
CA SER A 442 -7.43 -17.90 10.93
C SER A 442 -7.89 -16.48 10.64
N CYS A 443 -8.64 -16.31 9.54
CA CYS A 443 -9.34 -15.07 9.27
C CYS A 443 -10.78 -15.36 8.82
N ARG A 444 -11.62 -14.32 8.86
CA ARG A 444 -13.06 -14.44 8.60
C ARG A 444 -13.55 -13.29 7.72
N VAL A 445 -14.39 -13.64 6.74
CA VAL A 445 -15.16 -12.69 5.95
C VAL A 445 -16.63 -12.90 6.24
N GLY A 446 -17.32 -11.89 6.77
CA GLY A 446 -18.71 -11.99 7.15
C GLY A 446 -19.62 -12.26 5.95
N ARG A 447 -19.44 -11.52 4.85
CA ARG A 447 -20.20 -11.75 3.63
C ARG A 447 -19.33 -11.59 2.38
N VAL A 448 -19.49 -12.50 1.44
CA VAL A 448 -18.98 -12.37 0.06
C VAL A 448 -20.18 -12.34 -0.89
N THR A 449 -20.29 -11.28 -1.68
CA THR A 449 -21.34 -11.12 -2.70
C THR A 449 -20.70 -11.08 -4.08
N VAL A 450 -21.24 -11.83 -5.03
CA VAL A 450 -20.80 -11.85 -6.43
C VAL A 450 -22.00 -11.61 -7.33
N GLU A 451 -21.99 -10.48 -8.05
CA GLU A 451 -23.06 -10.08 -8.99
C GLU A 451 -22.44 -9.75 -10.36
N GLY A 452 -23.06 -10.26 -11.44
CA GLY A 452 -22.60 -9.96 -12.80
C GLY A 452 -21.21 -10.52 -13.11
N LEU A 453 -20.99 -11.81 -12.87
CA LEU A 453 -19.71 -12.47 -13.16
C LEU A 453 -19.70 -13.07 -14.56
N THR A 454 -18.77 -12.62 -15.40
CA THR A 454 -18.43 -13.26 -16.68
C THR A 454 -17.14 -14.07 -16.51
N VAL A 455 -17.22 -15.38 -16.77
CA VAL A 455 -16.08 -16.28 -16.75
C VAL A 455 -15.71 -16.65 -18.17
N ARG A 456 -14.49 -16.32 -18.60
CA ARG A 456 -13.91 -16.71 -19.88
C ARG A 456 -12.90 -17.86 -19.68
N GLY A 457 -12.74 -18.69 -20.71
CA GLY A 457 -11.86 -19.85 -20.66
C GLY A 457 -12.47 -21.00 -19.87
N GLN A 458 -11.64 -21.66 -19.06
CA GLN A 458 -12.04 -22.83 -18.28
C GLN A 458 -12.67 -22.37 -16.94
N ARG A 459 -13.90 -22.81 -16.66
CA ARG A 459 -14.54 -22.47 -15.40
C ARG A 459 -13.96 -23.29 -14.24
N PRO A 460 -13.49 -22.65 -13.14
CA PRO A 460 -13.01 -23.36 -11.97
C PRO A 460 -14.14 -24.14 -11.28
N ARG A 461 -13.79 -25.24 -10.62
CA ARG A 461 -14.76 -26.04 -9.87
C ARG A 461 -15.44 -25.24 -8.76
N GLU A 462 -14.68 -24.36 -8.13
CA GLU A 462 -15.13 -23.51 -7.04
C GLU A 462 -14.66 -22.07 -7.31
N LEU A 463 -15.59 -21.12 -7.34
CA LEU A 463 -15.27 -19.72 -7.62
C LEU A 463 -14.66 -19.01 -6.42
N VAL A 464 -15.16 -19.28 -5.21
CA VAL A 464 -14.69 -18.69 -3.97
C VAL A 464 -14.28 -19.80 -3.02
N ARG A 465 -13.04 -19.76 -2.57
CA ARG A 465 -12.46 -20.80 -1.72
C ARG A 465 -12.10 -20.27 -0.34
N ALA A 466 -12.64 -20.91 0.69
CA ALA A 466 -12.13 -20.80 2.05
C ALA A 466 -11.03 -21.85 2.25
N THR A 467 -9.82 -21.42 2.52
CA THR A 467 -8.68 -22.31 2.65
C THR A 467 -8.53 -22.85 4.06
N VAL A 468 -8.03 -24.07 4.18
CA VAL A 468 -7.63 -24.69 5.43
C VAL A 468 -6.17 -25.09 5.30
N PHE A 469 -5.38 -24.81 6.27
CA PHE A 469 -4.01 -25.31 6.32
C PHE A 469 -4.02 -26.69 6.99
N ASP A 470 -3.82 -27.73 6.19
CA ASP A 470 -3.94 -29.13 6.63
C ASP A 470 -2.62 -29.75 7.14
N ASP A 471 -1.63 -28.94 7.47
CA ASP A 471 -0.39 -29.49 8.00
C ASP A 471 -0.62 -30.09 9.41
N VAL A 472 -0.17 -31.34 9.58
CA VAL A 472 -0.28 -32.00 10.88
C VAL A 472 0.63 -31.30 11.85
N ASN A 473 0.00 -30.60 12.74
CA ASN A 473 0.61 -29.79 13.74
C ASN A 473 1.43 -30.60 14.73
N LYS A 474 2.73 -30.48 14.69
CA LYS A 474 3.65 -31.11 15.62
C LYS A 474 3.49 -30.61 17.05
N ASP A 475 2.89 -29.44 17.23
CA ASP A 475 2.75 -28.75 18.51
C ASP A 475 1.36 -28.95 19.13
N GLY A 476 0.44 -29.69 18.50
CA GLY A 476 -0.92 -29.92 18.98
C GLY A 476 -1.86 -28.70 18.84
N ARG A 477 -1.47 -27.62 18.12
CA ARG A 477 -2.33 -26.48 17.83
C ARG A 477 -3.26 -26.77 16.65
N SER A 478 -4.44 -26.19 16.60
CA SER A 478 -5.35 -26.35 15.45
C SER A 478 -4.89 -25.55 14.24
N SER A 479 -5.03 -26.12 13.06
CA SER A 479 -4.70 -25.46 11.80
C SER A 479 -5.52 -24.20 11.59
N GLY A 480 -4.88 -23.18 11.00
CA GLY A 480 -5.53 -21.94 10.57
C GLY A 480 -6.47 -22.18 9.40
N ARG A 481 -7.53 -21.39 9.33
CA ARG A 481 -8.53 -21.50 8.28
C ARG A 481 -9.13 -20.16 7.90
N GLY A 482 -9.53 -20.04 6.64
CA GLY A 482 -10.49 -19.03 6.20
C GLY A 482 -11.90 -19.42 6.58
N VAL A 483 -12.71 -18.43 6.91
CA VAL A 483 -14.15 -18.62 7.18
C VAL A 483 -14.92 -17.59 6.36
N ILE A 484 -15.96 -18.04 5.67
CA ILE A 484 -16.92 -17.19 4.99
C ILE A 484 -18.29 -17.50 5.59
N ASP A 485 -18.91 -16.51 6.26
CA ASP A 485 -20.18 -16.74 6.94
C ASP A 485 -21.33 -16.82 5.95
N LYS A 486 -21.32 -15.94 4.95
CA LYS A 486 -22.35 -15.91 3.92
C LYS A 486 -21.73 -15.69 2.54
N LEU A 487 -22.04 -16.58 1.61
CA LEU A 487 -21.66 -16.46 0.20
C LEU A 487 -22.94 -16.32 -0.65
N ASP A 488 -23.09 -15.16 -1.29
CA ASP A 488 -24.21 -14.87 -2.20
C ASP A 488 -23.66 -14.73 -3.63
N VAL A 489 -23.94 -15.69 -4.49
CA VAL A 489 -23.58 -15.62 -5.92
C VAL A 489 -24.85 -15.42 -6.73
N ARG A 490 -25.00 -14.25 -7.35
CA ARG A 490 -26.20 -13.86 -8.09
C ARG A 490 -25.88 -13.63 -9.57
N GLY A 491 -26.75 -14.13 -10.43
CA GLY A 491 -26.61 -13.97 -11.88
C GLY A 491 -25.71 -15.05 -12.50
N LYS A 492 -26.20 -15.59 -13.58
CA LYS A 492 -25.48 -16.49 -14.48
C LYS A 492 -24.87 -15.67 -15.61
#